data_b7f4f7e7eb73233bd47d0edb56136b48
#
_entry.id   b7f4f7e7eb73233bd47d0edb56136b48
#
_cell.length_a   1.000
_cell.length_b   1.000
_cell.length_c   1.000
_cell.angle_alpha   90.00
_cell.angle_beta   90.00
_cell.angle_gamma   90.00
#
_symmetry.space_group_name_H-M   'P 1'
#
loop_
_entity.id
_entity.type
_entity.pdbx_description
1 polymer ?
#
loop_
_entity_poly.entity_id
_entity_poly.type
_entity_poly.pdbx_seq_one_letter_code
_entity_poly.pdbx_strand_id
1 'polypeptide(L)'
;MRDRFTFNRKTVMRAARNVAVPQPDHTKSITYNNGGKYTLNLNVVGKDTRESHETTEKIEVVLVLDTSGSMNYCMDGSQRRCDKSNPKRLTALKEAATSFIDATETTNDTIQDENSKVRIAIAQFGQTSGVVSSLTSDTAALKSSVSRLSANGATPADKGMAAAQTALRQARPGAKKIVIFFADGVPTTQSAFSTRVANDAVQTALAMKSAGTLIYSIGIFEGANPERQSFDNWENDKANQFMHAVSSNYPNATAYDEANWGTGGNLGYYKATNSASDLTKIFDDIQKEITTGSAYSGVSIVDELSEYAQVDGVVWNMAGMRNFGGTTYYRVTGGVTLNVTNLPSGATPPVLERDYTLWYSDAGNGKIRVEFAGDYELLHNATYTLSYGIVPTDSAYARVNMVDGGINYDATGDAGTGTTSAGKPGFRSNASAQVCYTFDKQSACAAYQHPVLQVPSANVVVTKHWEGGMPASGATLRIDFMQGGASSWAKTFPKMTSCLPANGSTHSVA
;
A
#
# COMPACT_ATOMS: atom_id res chain seq x y z
N MET A 1 -36.88 -44.65 -31.93
CA MET A 1 -36.78 -43.63 -30.88
C MET A 1 -35.32 -43.53 -30.46
N ARG A 2 -34.65 -42.45 -30.81
CA ARG A 2 -33.26 -42.17 -30.40
C ARG A 2 -33.31 -40.91 -29.55
N ASP A 3 -33.19 -41.09 -28.24
CA ASP A 3 -33.09 -39.96 -27.30
C ASP A 3 -31.72 -39.30 -27.41
N ARG A 4 -31.72 -38.00 -27.79
CA ARG A 4 -30.56 -37.14 -27.75
C ARG A 4 -30.46 -36.55 -26.35
N PHE A 5 -29.46 -36.97 -25.56
CA PHE A 5 -29.06 -36.27 -24.35
C PHE A 5 -28.26 -34.98 -24.72
N THR A 6 -28.85 -33.84 -24.50
CA THR A 6 -28.16 -32.53 -24.57
C THR A 6 -27.56 -32.23 -23.19
N PHE A 7 -26.23 -32.28 -23.08
CA PHE A 7 -25.51 -31.82 -21.91
C PHE A 7 -25.48 -30.29 -21.89
N ASN A 8 -26.23 -29.71 -20.97
CA ASN A 8 -26.19 -28.28 -20.69
C ASN A 8 -24.98 -27.98 -19.77
N ARG A 9 -23.84 -27.55 -20.34
CA ARG A 9 -22.70 -27.04 -19.59
C ARG A 9 -23.08 -25.66 -19.02
N LYS A 10 -23.58 -25.59 -17.79
CA LYS A 10 -23.54 -24.36 -17.01
C LYS A 10 -22.07 -24.07 -16.68
N THR A 11 -21.47 -23.14 -17.41
CA THR A 11 -20.20 -22.52 -17.03
C THR A 11 -20.45 -21.68 -15.79
N VAL A 12 -20.11 -22.20 -14.62
CA VAL A 12 -20.05 -21.40 -13.40
C VAL A 12 -18.81 -20.53 -13.53
N MET A 13 -18.96 -19.31 -13.98
CA MET A 13 -17.94 -18.28 -13.81
C MET A 13 -17.79 -18.05 -12.29
N ARG A 14 -16.77 -18.66 -11.69
CA ARG A 14 -16.28 -18.23 -10.39
C ARG A 14 -15.67 -16.83 -10.62
N ALA A 15 -16.33 -15.82 -10.07
CA ALA A 15 -15.75 -14.48 -9.95
C ALA A 15 -14.37 -14.66 -9.30
N ALA A 16 -13.32 -14.11 -9.94
CA ALA A 16 -12.02 -13.98 -9.34
C ALA A 16 -12.22 -13.27 -8.00
N ARG A 17 -11.83 -13.88 -6.89
CA ARG A 17 -11.71 -13.17 -5.62
C ARG A 17 -10.60 -12.15 -5.83
N ASN A 18 -10.96 -10.89 -5.95
CA ASN A 18 -10.03 -9.80 -5.64
C ASN A 18 -9.61 -10.03 -4.19
N VAL A 19 -8.41 -10.53 -3.98
CA VAL A 19 -7.79 -10.53 -2.65
C VAL A 19 -7.59 -9.06 -2.34
N ALA A 20 -8.34 -8.54 -1.37
CA ALA A 20 -8.19 -7.15 -0.94
C ALA A 20 -6.75 -6.94 -0.44
N VAL A 21 -6.12 -5.85 -0.88
CA VAL A 21 -4.79 -5.47 -0.39
C VAL A 21 -4.88 -5.30 1.13
N PRO A 22 -4.02 -5.98 1.92
CA PRO A 22 -4.03 -5.82 3.37
C PRO A 22 -3.93 -4.36 3.77
N GLN A 23 -4.83 -3.93 4.64
CA GLN A 23 -4.93 -2.55 5.09
C GLN A 23 -4.07 -2.35 6.34
N PRO A 24 -3.26 -1.26 6.45
CA PRO A 24 -2.55 -0.96 7.68
C PRO A 24 -3.52 -0.61 8.81
N ASP A 25 -3.17 -0.95 10.03
CA ASP A 25 -3.88 -0.43 11.19
C ASP A 25 -3.67 1.09 11.22
N HIS A 26 -4.77 1.84 11.28
CA HIS A 26 -4.76 3.29 11.25
C HIS A 26 -5.92 3.87 12.04
N THR A 27 -5.69 4.98 12.71
CA THR A 27 -6.69 5.66 13.54
C THR A 27 -6.53 7.16 13.44
N LYS A 28 -7.63 7.88 13.56
CA LYS A 28 -7.63 9.33 13.69
C LYS A 28 -8.31 9.73 14.99
N SER A 29 -7.65 10.58 15.77
CA SER A 29 -8.17 11.08 17.04
C SER A 29 -8.00 12.57 17.18
N ILE A 30 -8.78 13.16 18.09
CA ILE A 30 -8.75 14.57 18.44
C ILE A 30 -8.59 14.74 19.95
N THR A 31 -7.76 15.70 20.35
CA THR A 31 -7.56 16.07 21.75
C THR A 31 -7.86 17.55 21.94
N TYR A 32 -8.67 17.89 22.94
CA TYR A 32 -8.93 19.27 23.32
C TYR A 32 -7.80 19.84 24.19
N ASN A 33 -7.26 21.00 23.83
CA ASN A 33 -6.09 21.64 24.48
C ASN A 33 -6.46 22.90 25.25
N ASN A 34 -7.73 23.10 25.61
CA ASN A 34 -8.31 24.33 26.20
C ASN A 34 -8.36 25.54 25.22
N GLY A 35 -9.16 26.52 25.57
CA GLY A 35 -9.29 27.76 24.81
C GLY A 35 -9.78 27.59 23.37
N GLY A 36 -10.54 26.52 23.08
CA GLY A 36 -11.05 26.24 21.74
C GLY A 36 -10.01 25.64 20.79
N LYS A 37 -8.83 25.25 21.27
CA LYS A 37 -7.79 24.62 20.48
C LYS A 37 -7.84 23.10 20.57
N TYR A 38 -7.50 22.45 19.49
CA TYR A 38 -7.49 20.99 19.39
C TYR A 38 -6.22 20.51 18.70
N THR A 39 -5.80 19.29 18.98
CA THR A 39 -4.77 18.58 18.21
C THR A 39 -5.42 17.38 17.51
N LEU A 40 -5.22 17.28 16.20
CA LEU A 40 -5.52 16.09 15.42
C LEU A 40 -4.29 15.18 15.37
N ASN A 41 -4.52 13.88 15.53
CA ASN A 41 -3.51 12.83 15.43
C ASN A 41 -4.00 11.77 14.43
N LEU A 42 -3.24 11.52 13.38
CA LEU A 42 -3.50 10.48 12.39
C LEU A 42 -2.38 9.46 12.48
N ASN A 43 -2.72 8.25 12.89
CA ASN A 43 -1.76 7.15 13.07
C ASN A 43 -1.82 6.19 11.89
N VAL A 44 -0.67 5.66 11.52
CA VAL A 44 -0.54 4.46 10.69
C VAL A 44 0.50 3.55 11.31
N VAL A 45 0.24 2.25 11.31
CA VAL A 45 1.14 1.24 11.91
C VAL A 45 1.80 0.45 10.79
N GLY A 46 3.12 0.41 10.80
CA GLY A 46 3.89 -0.46 9.93
C GLY A 46 3.70 -1.92 10.36
N LYS A 47 3.35 -2.78 9.41
CA LYS A 47 3.14 -4.20 9.65
C LYS A 47 4.05 -5.01 8.75
N ASP A 48 4.88 -5.83 9.37
CA ASP A 48 5.57 -6.92 8.70
C ASP A 48 4.83 -8.22 9.03
N THR A 49 4.50 -9.01 8.04
CA THR A 49 3.81 -10.28 8.21
C THR A 49 4.62 -11.35 8.94
N ARG A 50 5.87 -11.06 9.29
CA ARG A 50 6.81 -12.05 9.84
C ARG A 50 7.03 -12.03 11.33
N GLU A 51 6.74 -10.94 12.04
CA GLU A 51 7.01 -10.86 13.47
C GLU A 51 5.79 -11.05 14.38
N SER A 52 4.72 -11.68 13.93
CA SER A 52 3.84 -12.35 14.89
C SER A 52 4.54 -13.66 15.29
N HIS A 53 5.11 -13.71 16.46
CA HIS A 53 5.80 -14.88 17.03
C HIS A 53 4.96 -16.18 17.04
N GLU A 54 3.77 -16.20 16.48
CA GLU A 54 2.88 -17.37 16.47
C GLU A 54 2.42 -17.85 15.08
N THR A 55 2.67 -17.11 13.99
CA THR A 55 2.38 -17.63 12.63
C THR A 55 3.44 -17.16 11.65
N THR A 56 4.56 -17.83 11.59
CA THR A 56 5.52 -17.67 10.50
C THR A 56 4.82 -18.05 9.21
N GLU A 57 4.71 -17.12 8.27
CA GLU A 57 4.06 -17.38 6.98
C GLU A 57 4.81 -18.52 6.28
N LYS A 58 4.08 -19.58 5.96
CA LYS A 58 4.64 -20.72 5.21
C LYS A 58 4.89 -20.29 3.77
N ILE A 59 6.11 -20.41 3.30
CA ILE A 59 6.49 -20.02 1.94
C ILE A 59 6.88 -21.26 1.14
N GLU A 60 6.30 -21.39 -0.06
CA GLU A 60 6.56 -22.47 -1.00
C GLU A 60 7.03 -21.88 -2.32
N VAL A 61 8.26 -22.18 -2.70
CA VAL A 61 8.89 -21.66 -3.93
C VAL A 61 9.08 -22.78 -4.92
N VAL A 62 8.77 -22.56 -6.20
CA VAL A 62 9.11 -23.48 -7.29
C VAL A 62 10.05 -22.76 -8.27
N LEU A 63 11.27 -23.24 -8.39
CA LEU A 63 12.21 -22.83 -9.42
C LEU A 63 11.92 -23.62 -10.68
N VAL A 64 11.48 -22.95 -11.76
CA VAL A 64 11.19 -23.54 -13.06
C VAL A 64 12.32 -23.17 -14.02
N LEU A 65 13.21 -24.10 -14.24
CA LEU A 65 14.52 -23.86 -14.85
C LEU A 65 14.55 -24.37 -16.28
N ASP A 66 14.88 -23.47 -17.21
CA ASP A 66 15.12 -23.80 -18.60
C ASP A 66 16.39 -24.67 -18.73
N THR A 67 16.22 -25.82 -19.37
CA THR A 67 17.32 -26.74 -19.71
C THR A 67 17.29 -27.07 -21.21
N SER A 68 16.77 -26.17 -22.05
CA SER A 68 16.81 -26.28 -23.51
C SER A 68 18.24 -26.20 -24.06
N GLY A 69 18.41 -26.56 -25.34
CA GLY A 69 19.73 -26.62 -25.99
C GLY A 69 20.47 -25.26 -26.00
N SER A 70 19.77 -24.15 -26.11
CA SER A 70 20.31 -22.78 -26.08
C SER A 70 20.98 -22.41 -24.75
N MET A 71 20.64 -23.07 -23.66
CA MET A 71 21.32 -22.94 -22.37
C MET A 71 22.79 -23.38 -22.38
N ASN A 72 23.25 -24.03 -23.47
CA ASN A 72 24.67 -24.28 -23.72
C ASN A 72 25.44 -23.07 -24.30
N TYR A 73 24.71 -22.02 -24.75
CA TYR A 73 25.36 -20.80 -25.25
C TYR A 73 25.92 -19.98 -24.07
N CYS A 74 26.87 -19.10 -24.37
CA CYS A 74 27.39 -18.15 -23.40
C CYS A 74 26.32 -17.10 -23.02
N MET A 75 26.50 -16.41 -21.92
CA MET A 75 25.56 -15.39 -21.44
C MET A 75 25.27 -14.28 -22.47
N ASP A 76 26.29 -13.92 -23.28
CA ASP A 76 26.13 -12.94 -24.36
C ASP A 76 25.42 -13.49 -25.63
N GLY A 77 24.92 -14.71 -25.59
CA GLY A 77 24.28 -15.40 -26.71
C GLY A 77 25.25 -16.05 -27.70
N SER A 78 26.54 -15.88 -27.56
CA SER A 78 27.52 -16.49 -28.47
C SER A 78 27.60 -18.01 -28.29
N GLN A 79 27.86 -18.72 -29.41
CA GLN A 79 28.07 -20.17 -29.40
C GLN A 79 29.60 -20.51 -29.38
N ARG A 80 30.43 -19.51 -29.11
CA ARG A 80 31.89 -19.65 -29.06
C ARG A 80 32.33 -20.28 -27.73
N ARG A 81 33.63 -20.40 -27.52
CA ARG A 81 34.16 -20.92 -26.25
C ARG A 81 33.83 -19.97 -25.11
N CYS A 82 32.93 -20.37 -24.23
CA CYS A 82 32.60 -19.64 -23.01
C CYS A 82 33.79 -19.73 -22.01
N ASP A 83 33.93 -18.71 -21.18
CA ASP A 83 34.92 -18.60 -20.11
C ASP A 83 34.31 -18.14 -18.79
N LYS A 84 35.14 -17.84 -17.80
CA LYS A 84 34.69 -17.40 -16.49
C LYS A 84 33.98 -16.03 -16.50
N SER A 85 34.36 -15.14 -17.42
CA SER A 85 33.77 -13.81 -17.55
C SER A 85 32.44 -13.84 -18.33
N ASN A 86 32.29 -14.85 -19.20
CA ASN A 86 31.12 -15.08 -20.02
C ASN A 86 30.75 -16.58 -20.02
N PRO A 87 30.26 -17.12 -18.88
CA PRO A 87 29.99 -18.54 -18.73
C PRO A 87 28.80 -18.99 -19.60
N LYS A 88 28.60 -20.31 -19.69
CA LYS A 88 27.36 -20.84 -20.25
C LYS A 88 26.15 -20.39 -19.44
N ARG A 89 25.02 -20.11 -20.09
CA ARG A 89 23.74 -19.76 -19.44
C ARG A 89 23.34 -20.77 -18.38
N LEU A 90 23.45 -22.08 -18.67
CA LEU A 90 23.17 -23.13 -17.69
C LEU A 90 24.11 -23.08 -16.47
N THR A 91 25.40 -22.73 -16.67
CA THR A 91 26.34 -22.58 -15.55
C THR A 91 25.95 -21.41 -14.66
N ALA A 92 25.68 -20.24 -15.25
CA ALA A 92 25.20 -19.07 -14.52
C ALA A 92 23.88 -19.33 -13.80
N LEU A 93 22.94 -20.03 -14.44
CA LEU A 93 21.66 -20.42 -13.82
C LEU A 93 21.86 -21.33 -12.60
N LYS A 94 22.75 -22.33 -12.70
CA LYS A 94 23.07 -23.22 -11.58
C LYS A 94 23.68 -22.46 -10.40
N GLU A 95 24.58 -21.53 -10.68
CA GLU A 95 25.20 -20.67 -9.66
C GLU A 95 24.17 -19.79 -8.97
N ALA A 96 23.32 -19.10 -9.74
CA ALA A 96 22.24 -18.24 -9.21
C ALA A 96 21.20 -19.03 -8.40
N ALA A 97 20.76 -20.20 -8.91
CA ALA A 97 19.83 -21.07 -8.19
C ALA A 97 20.45 -21.62 -6.89
N THR A 98 21.76 -21.92 -6.88
CA THR A 98 22.47 -22.36 -5.68
C THR A 98 22.55 -21.22 -4.65
N SER A 99 22.88 -19.98 -5.08
CA SER A 99 22.89 -18.79 -4.22
C SER A 99 21.52 -18.56 -3.56
N PHE A 100 20.44 -18.68 -4.34
CA PHE A 100 19.08 -18.60 -3.83
C PHE A 100 18.76 -19.65 -2.75
N ILE A 101 19.22 -20.89 -2.97
CA ILE A 101 19.05 -21.99 -2.00
C ILE A 101 19.86 -21.71 -0.73
N ASP A 102 21.12 -21.25 -0.85
CA ASP A 102 21.99 -20.90 0.28
C ASP A 102 21.42 -19.75 1.12
N ALA A 103 20.91 -18.70 0.46
CA ALA A 103 20.25 -17.60 1.13
C ALA A 103 18.93 -18.03 1.84
N THR A 104 18.20 -19.00 1.25
CA THR A 104 17.03 -19.60 1.88
C THR A 104 17.41 -20.46 3.10
N GLU A 105 18.54 -21.19 3.04
CA GLU A 105 19.09 -21.93 4.17
C GLU A 105 19.37 -21.00 5.34
N THR A 106 20.07 -19.88 5.10
CA THR A 106 20.35 -18.84 6.11
C THR A 106 19.06 -18.31 6.74
N THR A 107 18.00 -18.08 5.94
CA THR A 107 16.69 -17.68 6.47
C THR A 107 16.06 -18.78 7.32
N ASN A 108 16.09 -20.03 6.84
CA ASN A 108 15.51 -21.18 7.54
C ASN A 108 16.20 -21.49 8.87
N ASP A 109 17.50 -21.18 9.00
CA ASP A 109 18.25 -21.36 10.23
C ASP A 109 17.75 -20.44 11.37
N THR A 110 17.10 -19.34 11.05
CA THR A 110 16.47 -18.44 12.02
C THR A 110 15.08 -18.92 12.45
N ILE A 111 14.46 -19.85 11.71
CA ILE A 111 13.10 -20.35 11.95
C ILE A 111 13.13 -21.60 12.81
N GLN A 112 12.56 -21.52 14.02
CA GLN A 112 12.54 -22.65 14.98
C GLN A 112 11.50 -23.72 14.62
N ASP A 113 10.35 -23.32 14.06
CA ASP A 113 9.31 -24.27 13.65
C ASP A 113 9.60 -24.83 12.25
N GLU A 114 9.91 -26.13 12.19
CA GLU A 114 10.13 -26.84 10.92
C GLU A 114 8.98 -26.69 9.93
N ASN A 115 7.72 -26.59 10.42
CA ASN A 115 6.56 -26.39 9.56
C ASN A 115 6.46 -24.98 8.98
N SER A 116 7.24 -24.04 9.46
CA SER A 116 7.28 -22.65 9.01
C SER A 116 8.47 -22.37 8.10
N LYS A 117 9.43 -23.28 7.96
CA LYS A 117 10.56 -23.14 7.06
C LYS A 117 10.10 -22.96 5.60
N VAL A 118 10.83 -22.13 4.87
CA VAL A 118 10.67 -21.98 3.41
C VAL A 118 11.02 -23.31 2.75
N ARG A 119 10.15 -23.81 1.86
CA ARG A 119 10.43 -25.01 1.07
C ARG A 119 10.57 -24.64 -0.41
N ILE A 120 11.50 -25.30 -1.08
CA ILE A 120 11.79 -25.11 -2.50
C ILE A 120 11.52 -26.42 -3.25
N ALA A 121 10.90 -26.32 -4.42
CA ALA A 121 10.85 -27.39 -5.42
C ALA A 121 11.63 -26.94 -6.66
N ILE A 122 12.18 -27.92 -7.40
CA ILE A 122 12.85 -27.68 -8.67
C ILE A 122 12.08 -28.40 -9.77
N ALA A 123 11.67 -27.66 -10.78
CA ALA A 123 11.13 -28.16 -12.04
C ALA A 123 12.05 -27.76 -13.18
N GLN A 124 12.13 -28.57 -14.22
CA GLN A 124 12.88 -28.27 -15.43
C GLN A 124 12.01 -28.43 -16.68
N PHE A 125 12.40 -27.75 -17.75
CA PHE A 125 11.85 -27.96 -19.08
C PHE A 125 12.97 -27.89 -20.14
N GLY A 126 12.91 -28.80 -21.08
CA GLY A 126 13.90 -29.03 -22.12
C GLY A 126 13.63 -30.37 -22.79
N GLN A 127 14.65 -31.13 -23.15
CA GLN A 127 14.46 -32.49 -23.63
C GLN A 127 13.75 -33.37 -22.60
N THR A 128 14.08 -33.19 -21.32
CA THR A 128 13.35 -33.76 -20.17
C THR A 128 12.61 -32.64 -19.45
N SER A 129 11.34 -32.84 -19.18
CA SER A 129 10.50 -31.85 -18.48
C SER A 129 9.76 -32.50 -17.32
N GLY A 130 9.68 -31.81 -16.19
CA GLY A 130 8.98 -32.31 -15.00
C GLY A 130 9.55 -31.78 -13.70
N VAL A 131 9.02 -32.29 -12.58
CA VAL A 131 9.52 -31.99 -11.24
C VAL A 131 10.82 -32.80 -11.02
N VAL A 132 11.91 -32.11 -10.70
CA VAL A 132 13.22 -32.71 -10.40
C VAL A 132 13.38 -32.94 -8.90
N SER A 133 12.88 -31.98 -8.09
CA SER A 133 12.83 -32.08 -6.64
C SER A 133 11.47 -31.57 -6.15
N SER A 134 10.79 -32.35 -5.32
CA SER A 134 9.54 -31.92 -4.65
C SER A 134 9.85 -30.85 -3.59
N LEU A 135 8.80 -30.16 -3.10
CA LEU A 135 8.92 -29.15 -2.05
C LEU A 135 9.60 -29.71 -0.81
N THR A 136 10.77 -29.17 -0.49
CA THR A 136 11.61 -29.56 0.66
C THR A 136 12.41 -28.37 1.20
N SER A 137 12.76 -28.41 2.49
CA SER A 137 13.75 -27.53 3.12
C SER A 137 15.18 -28.14 3.14
N ASP A 138 15.37 -29.35 2.59
CA ASP A 138 16.68 -29.98 2.48
C ASP A 138 17.49 -29.33 1.33
N THR A 139 18.32 -28.36 1.71
CA THR A 139 19.16 -27.56 0.79
C THR A 139 20.22 -28.40 0.10
N ALA A 140 20.74 -29.43 0.75
CA ALA A 140 21.74 -30.33 0.15
C ALA A 140 21.12 -31.13 -1.01
N ALA A 141 19.91 -31.67 -0.83
CA ALA A 141 19.15 -32.37 -1.86
C ALA A 141 18.81 -31.45 -3.03
N LEU A 142 18.42 -30.18 -2.74
CA LEU A 142 18.12 -29.17 -3.76
C LEU A 142 19.37 -28.83 -4.59
N LYS A 143 20.49 -28.50 -3.94
CA LYS A 143 21.79 -28.22 -4.62
C LYS A 143 22.26 -29.39 -5.45
N SER A 144 22.12 -30.62 -4.95
CA SER A 144 22.42 -31.82 -5.73
C SER A 144 21.54 -31.94 -6.97
N SER A 145 20.26 -31.59 -6.87
CA SER A 145 19.32 -31.61 -8.01
C SER A 145 19.68 -30.57 -9.06
N VAL A 146 20.02 -29.32 -8.66
CA VAL A 146 20.51 -28.26 -9.55
C VAL A 146 21.78 -28.69 -10.27
N SER A 147 22.74 -29.29 -9.56
CA SER A 147 24.03 -29.69 -10.15
C SER A 147 23.91 -30.70 -11.31
N ARG A 148 22.89 -31.58 -11.27
CA ARG A 148 22.63 -32.62 -12.28
C ARG A 148 21.92 -32.12 -13.54
N LEU A 149 21.39 -30.89 -13.56
CA LEU A 149 20.75 -30.36 -14.77
C LEU A 149 21.66 -30.34 -15.96
N SER A 150 21.14 -30.64 -17.14
CA SER A 150 21.89 -30.64 -18.39
C SER A 150 21.05 -30.03 -19.51
N ALA A 151 21.69 -29.22 -20.35
CA ALA A 151 20.99 -28.49 -21.42
C ALA A 151 20.89 -29.32 -22.69
N ASN A 152 19.66 -29.54 -23.15
CA ASN A 152 19.37 -30.20 -24.42
C ASN A 152 17.88 -30.02 -24.83
N GLY A 153 17.60 -30.14 -26.13
CA GLY A 153 16.23 -30.16 -26.67
C GLY A 153 15.62 -28.77 -26.92
N ALA A 154 14.32 -28.75 -27.13
CA ALA A 154 13.50 -27.56 -27.36
C ALA A 154 13.18 -26.84 -26.05
N THR A 155 12.33 -25.79 -26.12
CA THR A 155 11.90 -24.93 -25.00
C THR A 155 10.39 -25.14 -24.71
N PRO A 156 9.94 -26.32 -24.19
CA PRO A 156 8.53 -26.61 -23.92
C PRO A 156 8.10 -25.94 -22.59
N ALA A 157 7.96 -24.63 -22.59
CA ALA A 157 7.59 -23.81 -21.43
C ALA A 157 6.25 -24.24 -20.79
N ASP A 158 5.30 -24.74 -21.62
CA ASP A 158 4.03 -25.32 -21.17
C ASP A 158 4.26 -26.48 -20.18
N LYS A 159 5.21 -27.35 -20.47
CA LYS A 159 5.56 -28.48 -19.59
C LYS A 159 6.26 -28.02 -18.31
N GLY A 160 7.09 -26.97 -18.39
CA GLY A 160 7.72 -26.34 -17.23
C GLY A 160 6.67 -25.78 -16.27
N MET A 161 5.72 -25.01 -16.78
CA MET A 161 4.65 -24.44 -15.98
C MET A 161 3.70 -25.52 -15.41
N ALA A 162 3.40 -26.57 -16.18
CA ALA A 162 2.63 -27.71 -15.68
C ALA A 162 3.34 -28.46 -14.54
N ALA A 163 4.68 -28.57 -14.63
CA ALA A 163 5.50 -29.16 -13.56
C ALA A 163 5.45 -28.27 -12.29
N ALA A 164 5.52 -26.94 -12.43
CA ALA A 164 5.36 -26.02 -11.29
C ALA A 164 3.99 -26.18 -10.63
N GLN A 165 2.92 -26.21 -11.41
CA GLN A 165 1.57 -26.44 -10.89
C GLN A 165 1.46 -27.78 -10.16
N THR A 166 2.13 -28.82 -10.68
CA THR A 166 2.17 -30.14 -10.05
C THR A 166 2.92 -30.11 -8.71
N ALA A 167 4.06 -29.44 -8.63
CA ALA A 167 4.82 -29.27 -7.38
C ALA A 167 3.99 -28.53 -6.32
N LEU A 168 3.29 -27.44 -6.72
CA LEU A 168 2.46 -26.65 -5.82
C LEU A 168 1.22 -27.38 -5.27
N ARG A 169 0.81 -28.52 -5.84
CA ARG A 169 -0.25 -29.35 -5.24
C ARG A 169 0.15 -29.91 -3.87
N GLN A 170 1.45 -29.97 -3.57
CA GLN A 170 2.01 -30.42 -2.31
C GLN A 170 2.28 -29.25 -1.34
N ALA A 171 1.86 -28.04 -1.69
CA ALA A 171 2.01 -26.86 -0.84
C ALA A 171 1.17 -26.99 0.43
N ARG A 172 1.72 -26.52 1.55
CA ARG A 172 1.03 -26.49 2.84
C ARG A 172 -0.21 -25.58 2.76
N PRO A 173 -1.28 -25.91 3.49
CA PRO A 173 -2.46 -25.04 3.56
C PRO A 173 -2.09 -23.64 4.06
N GLY A 174 -2.61 -22.60 3.38
CA GLY A 174 -2.35 -21.20 3.73
C GLY A 174 -0.98 -20.66 3.33
N ALA A 175 -0.11 -21.48 2.72
CA ALA A 175 1.22 -21.03 2.34
C ALA A 175 1.20 -20.00 1.19
N LYS A 176 2.07 -18.99 1.26
CA LYS A 176 2.42 -18.11 0.14
C LYS A 176 3.13 -18.94 -0.92
N LYS A 177 2.59 -18.94 -2.14
CA LYS A 177 3.07 -19.75 -3.26
C LYS A 177 3.76 -18.87 -4.27
N ILE A 178 4.98 -19.23 -4.65
CA ILE A 178 5.82 -18.44 -5.53
C ILE A 178 6.41 -19.35 -6.60
N VAL A 179 6.39 -18.89 -7.84
CA VAL A 179 7.06 -19.53 -8.97
C VAL A 179 8.10 -18.56 -9.52
N ILE A 180 9.33 -19.02 -9.70
CA ILE A 180 10.37 -18.29 -10.42
C ILE A 180 10.62 -19.05 -11.73
N PHE A 181 10.09 -18.49 -12.81
CA PHE A 181 10.18 -19.04 -14.15
C PHE A 181 11.37 -18.42 -14.88
N PHE A 182 12.29 -19.25 -15.32
CA PHE A 182 13.52 -18.82 -16.00
C PHE A 182 13.55 -19.34 -17.44
N ALA A 183 13.82 -18.47 -18.42
CA ALA A 183 13.97 -18.85 -19.82
C ALA A 183 15.02 -17.99 -20.55
N ASP A 184 15.71 -18.62 -21.53
CA ASP A 184 16.72 -17.97 -22.36
C ASP A 184 16.25 -17.69 -23.78
N GLY A 185 14.93 -17.80 -24.03
CA GLY A 185 14.37 -17.57 -25.37
C GLY A 185 12.86 -17.77 -25.44
N VAL A 186 12.41 -17.93 -26.68
CA VAL A 186 10.99 -18.13 -27.00
C VAL A 186 10.55 -19.59 -26.74
N PRO A 187 9.30 -19.81 -26.33
CA PRO A 187 8.73 -21.16 -26.26
C PRO A 187 8.73 -21.85 -27.63
N THR A 188 9.27 -23.06 -27.70
CA THR A 188 9.40 -23.84 -28.96
C THR A 188 9.01 -25.29 -28.76
N THR A 189 8.63 -25.96 -29.87
CA THR A 189 8.52 -27.44 -29.94
C THR A 189 9.74 -28.07 -30.58
N GLN A 190 10.43 -27.35 -31.43
CA GLN A 190 11.68 -27.71 -32.09
C GLN A 190 12.61 -26.51 -32.15
N SER A 191 12.56 -25.69 -33.19
CA SER A 191 13.47 -24.54 -33.38
C SER A 191 12.73 -23.21 -33.57
N ALA A 192 11.43 -23.20 -33.84
CA ALA A 192 10.66 -22.00 -34.07
C ALA A 192 9.68 -21.73 -32.93
N PHE A 193 9.35 -20.46 -32.73
CA PHE A 193 8.34 -20.03 -31.78
C PHE A 193 7.01 -20.77 -31.95
N SER A 194 6.48 -21.28 -30.88
CA SER A 194 5.20 -22.00 -30.84
C SER A 194 4.17 -21.24 -30.04
N THR A 195 3.24 -20.56 -30.72
CA THR A 195 2.09 -19.90 -30.09
C THR A 195 1.32 -20.82 -29.15
N ARG A 196 1.16 -22.10 -29.53
CA ARG A 196 0.48 -23.10 -28.68
C ARG A 196 1.23 -23.29 -27.35
N VAL A 197 2.54 -23.55 -27.40
CA VAL A 197 3.35 -23.74 -26.17
C VAL A 197 3.31 -22.49 -25.29
N ALA A 198 3.43 -21.30 -25.91
CA ALA A 198 3.36 -20.03 -25.17
C ALA A 198 2.00 -19.85 -24.48
N ASN A 199 0.90 -20.06 -25.22
CA ASN A 199 -0.46 -19.90 -24.68
C ASN A 199 -0.80 -20.96 -23.62
N ASP A 200 -0.42 -22.22 -23.81
CA ASP A 200 -0.64 -23.29 -22.83
C ASP A 200 0.11 -22.99 -21.52
N ALA A 201 1.33 -22.44 -21.61
CA ALA A 201 2.10 -21.97 -20.45
C ALA A 201 1.41 -20.79 -19.73
N VAL A 202 0.93 -19.79 -20.49
CA VAL A 202 0.20 -18.63 -19.93
C VAL A 202 -1.12 -19.06 -19.28
N GLN A 203 -1.87 -20.00 -19.88
CA GLN A 203 -3.10 -20.54 -19.30
C GLN A 203 -2.82 -21.26 -17.97
N THR A 204 -1.72 -22.03 -17.89
CA THR A 204 -1.29 -22.67 -16.65
C THR A 204 -0.89 -21.62 -15.60
N ALA A 205 -0.16 -20.56 -16.02
CA ALA A 205 0.18 -19.43 -15.16
C ALA A 205 -1.07 -18.71 -14.66
N LEU A 206 -2.05 -18.44 -15.53
CA LEU A 206 -3.33 -17.83 -15.16
C LEU A 206 -4.06 -18.63 -14.06
N ALA A 207 -4.11 -19.95 -14.21
CA ALA A 207 -4.73 -20.83 -13.20
C ALA A 207 -4.01 -20.73 -11.84
N MET A 208 -2.67 -20.67 -11.83
CA MET A 208 -1.88 -20.50 -10.61
C MET A 208 -2.04 -19.09 -10.02
N LYS A 209 -1.97 -18.03 -10.83
CA LYS A 209 -2.18 -16.63 -10.42
C LYS A 209 -3.59 -16.44 -9.81
N SER A 210 -4.62 -17.01 -10.44
CA SER A 210 -6.00 -17.01 -9.92
C SER A 210 -6.16 -17.75 -8.58
N ALA A 211 -5.23 -18.66 -8.25
CA ALA A 211 -5.17 -19.35 -6.97
C ALA A 211 -4.22 -18.66 -5.96
N GLY A 212 -3.81 -17.41 -6.23
CA GLY A 212 -2.98 -16.60 -5.35
C GLY A 212 -1.47 -16.89 -5.43
N THR A 213 -0.99 -17.53 -6.51
CA THR A 213 0.44 -17.77 -6.72
C THR A 213 1.09 -16.54 -7.36
N LEU A 214 2.19 -16.04 -6.79
CA LEU A 214 3.05 -15.02 -7.41
C LEU A 214 4.00 -15.71 -8.39
N ILE A 215 4.15 -15.15 -9.58
CA ILE A 215 5.04 -15.68 -10.61
C ILE A 215 6.03 -14.59 -11.03
N TYR A 216 7.29 -14.82 -10.75
CA TYR A 216 8.40 -14.07 -11.34
C TYR A 216 8.84 -14.75 -12.63
N SER A 217 9.17 -13.98 -13.64
CA SER A 217 9.84 -14.45 -14.84
C SER A 217 11.22 -13.81 -14.99
N ILE A 218 12.24 -14.57 -15.37
CA ILE A 218 13.60 -14.08 -15.58
C ILE A 218 14.04 -14.44 -17.00
N GLY A 219 14.26 -13.43 -17.83
CA GLY A 219 14.72 -13.58 -19.22
C GLY A 219 16.23 -13.33 -19.36
N ILE A 220 16.96 -14.25 -20.02
CA ILE A 220 18.39 -14.08 -20.33
C ILE A 220 18.68 -14.21 -21.83
N PHE A 221 17.79 -13.68 -22.65
CA PHE A 221 17.96 -13.68 -24.11
C PHE A 221 18.35 -12.29 -24.62
N GLU A 222 18.94 -12.24 -25.79
CA GLU A 222 19.28 -10.98 -26.43
C GLU A 222 18.00 -10.13 -26.66
N GLY A 223 18.02 -8.86 -26.22
CA GLY A 223 16.86 -7.98 -26.28
C GLY A 223 15.80 -8.22 -25.20
N ALA A 224 16.10 -9.03 -24.16
CA ALA A 224 15.26 -9.13 -22.98
C ALA A 224 15.17 -7.77 -22.28
N ASN A 225 13.95 -7.22 -22.17
CA ASN A 225 13.72 -5.89 -21.63
C ASN A 225 12.35 -5.79 -20.93
N PRO A 226 12.32 -5.78 -19.60
CA PRO A 226 11.09 -5.62 -18.82
C PRO A 226 10.36 -4.28 -19.02
N GLU A 227 11.07 -3.24 -19.45
CA GLU A 227 10.51 -1.90 -19.67
C GLU A 227 9.92 -1.70 -21.09
N ARG A 228 10.00 -2.72 -21.94
CA ARG A 228 9.52 -2.62 -23.31
C ARG A 228 8.00 -2.54 -23.34
N GLN A 229 7.47 -1.48 -23.96
CA GLN A 229 6.02 -1.20 -24.03
C GLN A 229 5.42 -1.33 -25.44
N SER A 230 6.25 -1.47 -26.47
CA SER A 230 5.78 -1.66 -27.85
C SER A 230 6.51 -2.84 -28.47
N PHE A 231 5.77 -3.69 -29.15
CA PHE A 231 6.27 -4.96 -29.70
C PHE A 231 6.01 -5.05 -31.18
N ASP A 232 7.04 -5.47 -31.90
CA ASP A 232 6.97 -5.88 -33.30
C ASP A 232 6.84 -7.41 -33.37
N ASN A 233 6.74 -7.97 -34.58
CA ASN A 233 6.61 -9.43 -34.75
C ASN A 233 7.93 -10.22 -34.69
N TRP A 234 9.00 -9.65 -34.14
CA TRP A 234 10.28 -10.30 -33.99
C TRP A 234 10.27 -11.35 -32.85
N GLU A 235 11.14 -12.37 -32.93
CA GLU A 235 11.20 -13.43 -31.91
C GLU A 235 11.49 -12.88 -30.52
N ASN A 236 12.39 -11.90 -30.41
CA ASN A 236 12.71 -11.26 -29.12
C ASN A 236 11.51 -10.53 -28.53
N ASP A 237 10.65 -9.94 -29.37
CA ASP A 237 9.43 -9.29 -28.92
C ASP A 237 8.40 -10.31 -28.42
N LYS A 238 8.25 -11.43 -29.11
CA LYS A 238 7.41 -12.55 -28.66
C LYS A 238 7.91 -13.13 -27.34
N ALA A 239 9.23 -13.19 -27.15
CA ALA A 239 9.82 -13.61 -25.87
C ALA A 239 9.49 -12.62 -24.74
N ASN A 240 9.66 -11.31 -24.95
CA ASN A 240 9.31 -10.28 -23.98
C ASN A 240 7.80 -10.32 -23.64
N GLN A 241 6.93 -10.39 -24.65
CA GLN A 241 5.50 -10.54 -24.46
C GLN A 241 5.16 -11.77 -23.62
N PHE A 242 5.74 -12.91 -23.95
CA PHE A 242 5.55 -14.15 -23.21
C PHE A 242 5.99 -14.04 -21.74
N MET A 243 7.16 -13.42 -21.48
CA MET A 243 7.68 -13.22 -20.12
C MET A 243 6.79 -12.29 -19.29
N HIS A 244 6.21 -11.26 -19.89
CA HIS A 244 5.20 -10.43 -19.24
C HIS A 244 3.93 -11.20 -18.93
N ALA A 245 3.37 -11.91 -19.92
CA ALA A 245 2.10 -12.63 -19.78
C ALA A 245 2.17 -13.77 -18.76
N VAL A 246 3.29 -14.48 -18.69
CA VAL A 246 3.47 -15.59 -17.74
C VAL A 246 3.67 -15.08 -16.31
N SER A 247 4.31 -13.91 -16.13
CA SER A 247 4.56 -13.32 -14.82
C SER A 247 3.32 -12.71 -14.17
N SER A 248 3.43 -12.30 -12.93
CA SER A 248 2.38 -11.56 -12.19
C SER A 248 2.27 -10.08 -12.59
N ASN A 249 3.05 -9.59 -13.57
CA ASN A 249 2.84 -8.28 -14.20
C ASN A 249 1.44 -8.14 -14.79
N TYR A 250 0.92 -9.24 -15.38
CA TYR A 250 -0.43 -9.30 -15.93
C TYR A 250 -1.18 -10.50 -15.34
N PRO A 251 -1.81 -10.32 -14.18
CA PRO A 251 -2.44 -11.43 -13.45
C PRO A 251 -3.57 -12.11 -14.22
N ASN A 252 -4.21 -11.40 -15.15
CA ASN A 252 -5.34 -11.88 -15.92
C ASN A 252 -5.00 -12.26 -17.37
N ALA A 253 -3.71 -12.31 -17.74
CA ALA A 253 -3.29 -12.66 -19.10
C ALA A 253 -3.81 -14.04 -19.51
N THR A 254 -4.48 -14.10 -20.68
CA THR A 254 -5.06 -15.34 -21.24
C THR A 254 -4.26 -15.90 -22.42
N ALA A 255 -3.37 -15.11 -23.00
CA ALA A 255 -2.42 -15.54 -24.02
C ALA A 255 -1.13 -14.72 -23.93
N TYR A 256 -0.11 -15.11 -24.71
CA TYR A 256 1.21 -14.47 -24.63
C TYR A 256 1.23 -13.05 -25.18
N ASP A 257 0.41 -12.74 -26.18
CA ASP A 257 0.36 -11.47 -26.88
C ASP A 257 -0.34 -10.38 -26.06
N GLU A 258 0.08 -9.11 -26.25
CA GLU A 258 -0.39 -7.99 -25.42
C GLU A 258 -1.90 -7.73 -25.50
N ALA A 259 -2.55 -8.08 -26.62
CA ALA A 259 -3.99 -7.92 -26.78
C ALA A 259 -4.80 -8.77 -25.78
N ASN A 260 -4.18 -9.80 -25.20
CA ASN A 260 -4.78 -10.77 -24.31
C ASN A 260 -4.25 -10.68 -22.85
N TRP A 261 -3.53 -9.62 -22.48
CA TRP A 261 -2.96 -9.47 -21.13
C TRP A 261 -3.98 -9.02 -20.08
N GLY A 262 -5.02 -8.30 -20.50
CA GLY A 262 -6.01 -7.71 -19.57
C GLY A 262 -5.42 -6.54 -18.77
N THR A 263 -5.91 -6.35 -17.55
CA THR A 263 -5.39 -5.32 -16.64
C THR A 263 -4.08 -5.76 -16.00
N GLY A 264 -3.11 -4.83 -15.92
CA GLY A 264 -1.80 -5.08 -15.36
C GLY A 264 -0.83 -3.96 -15.71
N GLY A 265 0.45 -4.18 -15.51
CA GLY A 265 1.52 -3.23 -15.82
C GLY A 265 2.89 -3.82 -15.48
N ASN A 266 3.96 -3.07 -15.69
CA ASN A 266 5.28 -3.48 -15.24
C ASN A 266 5.40 -3.32 -13.72
N LEU A 267 4.99 -4.35 -12.98
CA LEU A 267 5.06 -4.41 -11.52
C LEU A 267 6.39 -5.03 -11.01
N GLY A 268 7.36 -5.21 -11.91
CA GLY A 268 8.68 -5.75 -11.59
C GLY A 268 8.73 -7.27 -11.38
N TYR A 269 7.68 -8.00 -11.77
CA TYR A 269 7.71 -9.48 -11.75
C TYR A 269 8.38 -10.09 -12.98
N TYR A 270 8.62 -9.33 -14.03
CA TYR A 270 9.53 -9.70 -15.11
C TYR A 270 10.87 -9.02 -14.87
N LYS A 271 11.95 -9.80 -14.83
CA LYS A 271 13.34 -9.38 -14.67
C LYS A 271 14.13 -9.86 -15.88
N ALA A 272 15.20 -9.15 -16.25
CA ALA A 272 16.07 -9.56 -17.37
C ALA A 272 17.53 -9.17 -17.13
N THR A 273 18.43 -10.00 -17.66
CA THR A 273 19.87 -9.72 -17.71
C THR A 273 20.58 -10.59 -18.75
N ASN A 274 21.74 -10.13 -19.21
CA ASN A 274 22.69 -10.91 -20.01
C ASN A 274 24.04 -11.10 -19.28
N SER A 275 24.10 -10.82 -17.98
CA SER A 275 25.26 -10.93 -17.11
C SER A 275 25.03 -12.00 -16.04
N ALA A 276 26.03 -12.86 -15.82
CA ALA A 276 25.96 -13.90 -14.79
C ALA A 276 25.91 -13.32 -13.37
N SER A 277 26.66 -12.25 -13.09
CA SER A 277 26.66 -11.57 -11.79
C SER A 277 25.33 -10.91 -11.50
N ASP A 278 24.70 -10.29 -12.51
CA ASP A 278 23.40 -9.65 -12.34
C ASP A 278 22.28 -10.70 -12.23
N LEU A 279 22.43 -11.87 -12.85
CA LEU A 279 21.50 -12.98 -12.66
C LEU A 279 21.48 -13.45 -11.21
N THR A 280 22.66 -13.65 -10.60
CA THR A 280 22.76 -13.99 -9.17
C THR A 280 22.08 -12.91 -8.32
N LYS A 281 22.40 -11.64 -8.59
CA LYS A 281 21.77 -10.52 -7.87
C LYS A 281 20.23 -10.50 -8.01
N ILE A 282 19.70 -10.77 -9.21
CA ILE A 282 18.23 -10.87 -9.41
C ILE A 282 17.63 -11.96 -8.53
N PHE A 283 18.27 -13.14 -8.45
CA PHE A 283 17.80 -14.22 -7.57
C PHE A 283 17.89 -13.84 -6.10
N ASP A 284 18.97 -13.18 -5.67
CA ASP A 284 19.16 -12.71 -4.30
C ASP A 284 18.12 -11.63 -3.93
N ASP A 285 17.84 -10.68 -4.84
CA ASP A 285 16.82 -9.65 -4.65
C ASP A 285 15.42 -10.27 -4.54
N ILE A 286 15.08 -11.25 -5.40
CA ILE A 286 13.82 -11.99 -5.31
C ILE A 286 13.74 -12.78 -3.99
N GLN A 287 14.80 -13.47 -3.60
CA GLN A 287 14.84 -14.21 -2.34
C GLN A 287 14.61 -13.28 -1.15
N LYS A 288 15.29 -12.15 -1.13
CA LYS A 288 15.10 -11.11 -0.13
C LYS A 288 13.65 -10.60 -0.12
N GLU A 289 13.08 -10.23 -1.27
CA GLU A 289 11.69 -9.79 -1.41
C GLU A 289 10.69 -10.83 -0.89
N ILE A 290 10.92 -12.11 -1.22
CA ILE A 290 10.09 -13.22 -0.76
C ILE A 290 10.20 -13.42 0.76
N THR A 291 11.40 -13.33 1.28
CA THR A 291 11.71 -13.67 2.67
C THR A 291 11.65 -12.47 3.62
N THR A 292 11.75 -11.20 3.21
CA THR A 292 11.63 -10.03 4.10
C THR A 292 10.21 -9.62 4.45
N GLY A 293 9.16 -10.30 3.99
CA GLY A 293 7.75 -9.90 4.18
C GLY A 293 7.43 -8.61 3.43
N SER A 294 6.17 -8.43 3.12
CA SER A 294 5.74 -7.18 2.49
C SER A 294 5.52 -6.13 3.56
N ALA A 295 6.32 -5.08 3.54
CA ALA A 295 6.08 -3.88 4.31
C ALA A 295 5.22 -2.88 3.51
N TYR A 296 4.58 -1.95 4.20
CA TYR A 296 3.90 -0.84 3.54
C TYR A 296 4.93 0.18 3.06
N SER A 297 4.94 0.48 1.76
CA SER A 297 5.80 1.48 1.12
C SER A 297 4.98 2.51 0.35
N GLY A 298 5.60 3.58 -0.15
CA GLY A 298 4.90 4.64 -0.87
C GLY A 298 3.74 5.23 -0.07
N VAL A 299 3.89 5.30 1.25
CA VAL A 299 2.81 5.70 2.16
C VAL A 299 2.61 7.20 2.11
N SER A 300 1.34 7.62 2.06
CA SER A 300 0.98 9.02 2.25
C SER A 300 -0.28 9.13 3.11
N ILE A 301 -0.33 10.13 3.99
CA ILE A 301 -1.52 10.49 4.76
C ILE A 301 -1.97 11.86 4.28
N VAL A 302 -3.25 11.98 3.93
CA VAL A 302 -3.86 13.25 3.52
C VAL A 302 -5.07 13.51 4.40
N ASP A 303 -5.13 14.70 4.99
CA ASP A 303 -6.27 15.18 5.77
C ASP A 303 -6.76 16.51 5.20
N GLU A 304 -8.00 16.57 4.79
CA GLU A 304 -8.69 17.75 4.32
C GLU A 304 -9.68 18.19 5.39
N LEU A 305 -9.51 19.39 5.92
CA LEU A 305 -10.37 19.92 6.97
C LEU A 305 -11.77 20.25 6.45
N SER A 306 -12.76 20.13 7.32
CA SER A 306 -14.15 20.53 7.05
C SER A 306 -14.31 22.05 7.07
N GLU A 307 -15.50 22.53 6.73
CA GLU A 307 -15.87 23.96 6.87
C GLU A 307 -15.86 24.46 8.31
N TYR A 308 -15.88 23.53 9.30
CA TYR A 308 -15.93 23.85 10.72
C TYR A 308 -14.58 23.86 11.43
N ALA A 309 -13.53 23.44 10.75
CA ALA A 309 -12.17 23.39 11.30
C ALA A 309 -11.17 24.09 10.39
N GLN A 310 -10.19 24.78 10.97
CA GLN A 310 -9.06 25.34 10.25
C GLN A 310 -7.76 25.05 11.00
N VAL A 311 -6.63 25.02 10.28
CA VAL A 311 -5.31 24.78 10.89
C VAL A 311 -4.93 25.89 11.85
N ASP A 312 -4.27 25.52 12.95
CA ASP A 312 -3.70 26.45 13.94
C ASP A 312 -2.20 26.25 14.06
N GLY A 313 -1.44 27.33 13.89
CA GLY A 313 0.01 27.34 14.11
C GLY A 313 0.85 26.65 13.04
N VAL A 314 0.31 26.32 11.87
CA VAL A 314 1.08 25.74 10.76
C VAL A 314 1.88 26.84 10.08
N VAL A 315 3.19 26.61 9.92
CA VAL A 315 4.13 27.49 9.22
C VAL A 315 4.63 26.79 7.96
N TRP A 316 4.59 27.47 6.83
CA TRP A 316 5.02 26.93 5.54
C TRP A 316 5.87 27.91 4.73
N ASN A 317 6.52 27.39 3.69
CA ASN A 317 7.38 28.16 2.81
C ASN A 317 6.92 27.96 1.35
N MET A 318 6.86 29.05 0.58
CA MET A 318 6.53 29.02 -0.85
C MET A 318 7.65 28.40 -1.72
N ALA A 319 8.88 28.34 -1.23
CA ALA A 319 9.94 27.63 -1.92
C ALA A 319 9.69 26.10 -1.87
N GLY A 320 9.68 25.45 -3.03
CA GLY A 320 9.45 24.00 -3.11
C GLY A 320 7.99 23.57 -3.18
N MET A 321 7.13 24.40 -3.81
CA MET A 321 5.74 24.01 -4.12
C MET A 321 5.68 22.72 -4.92
N ARG A 322 4.67 21.90 -4.64
CA ARG A 322 4.36 20.67 -5.37
C ARG A 322 2.85 20.54 -5.64
N ASN A 323 2.51 20.07 -6.82
CA ASN A 323 1.12 19.78 -7.16
C ASN A 323 0.84 18.28 -6.94
N PHE A 324 -0.22 17.98 -6.18
CA PHE A 324 -0.73 16.64 -6.01
C PHE A 324 -2.19 16.61 -6.46
N GLY A 325 -2.49 15.91 -7.56
CA GLY A 325 -3.87 15.75 -8.04
C GLY A 325 -4.60 17.07 -8.33
N GLY A 326 -3.91 18.09 -8.85
CA GLY A 326 -4.49 19.41 -9.14
C GLY A 326 -4.47 20.39 -7.97
N THR A 327 -4.10 19.99 -6.74
CA THR A 327 -3.99 20.86 -5.57
C THR A 327 -2.53 21.24 -5.35
N THR A 328 -2.26 22.54 -5.17
CA THR A 328 -0.93 23.06 -4.84
C THR A 328 -0.68 22.94 -3.34
N TYR A 329 0.48 22.42 -2.98
CA TYR A 329 0.95 22.27 -1.62
C TYR A 329 2.28 23.01 -1.42
N TYR A 330 2.46 23.53 -0.23
CA TYR A 330 3.65 24.25 0.23
C TYR A 330 4.39 23.41 1.27
N ARG A 331 5.72 23.56 1.31
CA ARG A 331 6.55 22.85 2.28
C ARG A 331 6.28 23.35 3.70
N VAL A 332 5.94 22.46 4.61
CA VAL A 332 5.76 22.78 6.03
C VAL A 332 7.14 22.97 6.68
N THR A 333 7.27 24.05 7.48
CA THR A 333 8.47 24.37 8.25
C THR A 333 8.21 24.40 9.76
N GLY A 334 6.96 24.30 10.20
CA GLY A 334 6.58 24.24 11.61
C GLY A 334 5.09 23.98 11.82
N GLY A 335 4.71 23.63 13.04
CA GLY A 335 3.32 23.41 13.44
C GLY A 335 2.70 22.07 13.03
N VAL A 336 3.43 21.24 12.27
CA VAL A 336 3.07 19.85 11.94
C VAL A 336 4.23 18.96 12.30
N THR A 337 3.96 17.83 12.94
CA THR A 337 4.99 16.87 13.35
C THR A 337 4.62 15.45 12.91
N LEU A 338 5.64 14.65 12.59
CA LEU A 338 5.53 13.21 12.48
C LEU A 338 6.36 12.59 13.60
N ASN A 339 5.68 11.92 14.53
CA ASN A 339 6.34 11.20 15.61
C ASN A 339 6.23 9.69 15.37
N VAL A 340 7.29 8.95 15.73
CA VAL A 340 7.29 7.49 15.57
C VAL A 340 7.58 6.84 16.91
N THR A 341 6.70 5.93 17.29
CA THR A 341 6.80 5.13 18.54
C THR A 341 6.84 3.65 18.22
N ASN A 342 7.14 2.82 19.20
CA ASN A 342 7.25 1.35 19.07
C ASN A 342 8.26 0.93 17.98
N LEU A 343 9.37 1.65 17.89
CA LEU A 343 10.44 1.31 16.95
C LEU A 343 11.04 -0.07 17.29
N PRO A 344 11.29 -0.91 16.28
CA PRO A 344 12.07 -2.14 16.48
C PRO A 344 13.44 -1.85 17.09
N SER A 345 13.97 -2.81 17.86
CA SER A 345 15.29 -2.67 18.49
C SER A 345 16.38 -2.40 17.44
N GLY A 346 17.15 -1.34 17.64
CA GLY A 346 18.21 -0.93 16.71
C GLY A 346 17.75 -0.14 15.48
N ALA A 347 16.44 0.03 15.27
CA ALA A 347 15.94 0.86 14.19
C ALA A 347 16.04 2.35 14.50
N THR A 348 16.27 3.16 13.48
CA THR A 348 16.28 4.63 13.56
C THR A 348 14.96 5.20 13.05
N PRO A 349 14.39 6.25 13.68
CA PRO A 349 13.21 6.92 13.16
C PRO A 349 13.47 7.57 11.79
N PRO A 350 12.44 7.75 10.96
CA PRO A 350 12.57 8.41 9.67
C PRO A 350 13.01 9.86 9.83
N VAL A 351 13.80 10.34 8.89
CA VAL A 351 14.35 11.69 8.88
C VAL A 351 13.55 12.56 7.91
N LEU A 352 13.08 13.70 8.39
CA LEU A 352 12.43 14.72 7.56
C LEU A 352 13.32 15.11 6.38
N GLU A 353 12.75 15.31 5.20
CA GLU A 353 13.40 15.65 3.93
C GLU A 353 14.22 14.53 3.26
N ARG A 354 14.51 13.45 3.98
CA ARG A 354 15.14 12.25 3.42
C ARG A 354 14.13 11.13 3.24
N ASP A 355 13.45 10.76 4.33
CA ASP A 355 12.56 9.60 4.37
C ASP A 355 11.09 10.00 4.23
N TYR A 356 10.75 11.24 4.59
CA TYR A 356 9.40 11.81 4.41
C TYR A 356 9.42 13.32 4.26
N THR A 357 8.33 13.87 3.75
CA THR A 357 8.12 15.32 3.61
C THR A 357 6.72 15.70 4.13
N LEU A 358 6.60 16.93 4.67
CA LEU A 358 5.36 17.49 5.19
C LEU A 358 4.90 18.64 4.29
N TRP A 359 3.62 18.64 3.97
CA TRP A 359 3.00 19.57 3.03
C TRP A 359 1.72 20.16 3.61
N TYR A 360 1.49 21.44 3.30
CA TYR A 360 0.27 22.16 3.60
C TYR A 360 -0.30 22.77 2.33
N SER A 361 -1.63 22.79 2.21
CA SER A 361 -2.34 23.56 1.19
C SER A 361 -3.40 24.42 1.87
N ASP A 362 -3.54 25.65 1.42
CA ASP A 362 -4.58 26.60 1.84
C ASP A 362 -5.90 26.41 1.07
N ALA A 363 -5.98 25.43 0.20
CA ALA A 363 -7.21 25.09 -0.51
C ALA A 363 -8.30 24.63 0.46
N GLY A 364 -9.50 25.20 0.36
CA GLY A 364 -10.60 24.98 1.31
C GLY A 364 -10.27 25.58 2.67
N ASN A 365 -10.45 24.80 3.75
CA ASN A 365 -10.11 25.20 5.11
C ASN A 365 -8.75 24.67 5.57
N GLY A 366 -7.95 24.19 4.62
CA GLY A 366 -6.62 23.65 4.81
C GLY A 366 -6.55 22.13 4.58
N LYS A 367 -5.42 21.71 4.02
CA LYS A 367 -5.08 20.29 3.82
C LYS A 367 -3.67 20.05 4.34
N ILE A 368 -3.51 18.98 5.12
CA ILE A 368 -2.20 18.51 5.58
C ILE A 368 -1.89 17.19 4.89
N ARG A 369 -0.65 17.05 4.43
CA ARG A 369 -0.15 15.82 3.80
C ARG A 369 1.23 15.46 4.33
N VAL A 370 1.43 14.19 4.70
CA VAL A 370 2.75 13.58 4.79
C VAL A 370 2.94 12.66 3.59
N GLU A 371 4.11 12.71 3.00
CA GLU A 371 4.53 11.86 1.89
C GLU A 371 5.83 11.16 2.28
N PHE A 372 5.82 9.85 2.39
CA PHE A 372 7.05 9.08 2.57
C PHE A 372 7.78 8.90 1.24
N ALA A 373 9.12 8.77 1.28
CA ALA A 373 9.90 8.43 0.09
C ALA A 373 9.39 7.09 -0.50
N GLY A 374 9.41 6.97 -1.83
CA GLY A 374 8.79 5.82 -2.50
C GLY A 374 9.41 4.48 -2.13
N ASP A 375 10.68 4.48 -1.74
CA ASP A 375 11.48 3.34 -1.28
C ASP A 375 11.49 3.17 0.25
N TYR A 376 10.88 4.11 1.00
CA TYR A 376 10.78 3.99 2.44
C TYR A 376 9.68 2.99 2.83
N GLU A 377 10.07 1.95 3.54
CA GLU A 377 9.15 0.95 4.10
C GLU A 377 8.84 1.28 5.55
N LEU A 378 7.55 1.28 5.92
CA LEU A 378 7.16 1.47 7.31
C LEU A 378 7.72 0.33 8.17
N LEU A 379 8.43 0.71 9.22
CA LEU A 379 9.06 -0.25 10.15
C LEU A 379 7.99 -1.05 10.88
N HIS A 380 8.27 -2.34 11.06
CA HIS A 380 7.37 -3.30 11.71
C HIS A 380 6.89 -2.82 13.09
N ASN A 381 5.58 -2.94 13.36
CA ASN A 381 4.92 -2.49 14.59
C ASN A 381 5.15 -1.02 14.97
N ALA A 382 5.99 -0.27 14.24
CA ALA A 382 6.19 1.14 14.51
C ALA A 382 4.91 1.93 14.21
N THR A 383 4.56 2.82 15.11
CA THR A 383 3.38 3.69 14.96
C THR A 383 3.83 5.07 14.55
N TYR A 384 3.43 5.50 13.37
CA TYR A 384 3.72 6.82 12.79
C TYR A 384 2.53 7.73 13.05
N THR A 385 2.72 8.81 13.78
CA THR A 385 1.67 9.74 14.18
C THR A 385 1.92 11.11 13.56
N LEU A 386 1.09 11.49 12.59
CA LEU A 386 1.01 12.85 12.06
C LEU A 386 0.17 13.69 13.02
N SER A 387 0.70 14.79 13.55
CA SER A 387 0.04 15.64 14.54
C SER A 387 0.09 17.10 14.15
N TYR A 388 -1.02 17.83 14.29
CA TYR A 388 -1.11 19.26 14.06
C TYR A 388 -2.30 19.91 14.79
N GLY A 389 -2.23 21.21 15.00
CA GLY A 389 -3.26 22.00 15.67
C GLY A 389 -4.39 22.44 14.76
N ILE A 390 -5.61 22.46 15.30
CA ILE A 390 -6.79 23.07 14.66
C ILE A 390 -7.60 23.91 15.65
N VAL A 391 -8.40 24.83 15.11
CA VAL A 391 -9.41 25.60 15.82
C VAL A 391 -10.73 25.58 15.06
N PRO A 392 -11.89 25.81 15.74
CA PRO A 392 -13.16 26.01 15.07
C PRO A 392 -13.14 27.24 14.17
N THR A 393 -13.81 27.19 13.04
CA THR A 393 -14.00 28.32 12.12
C THR A 393 -15.17 29.21 12.55
N ASP A 394 -15.30 30.39 11.92
CA ASP A 394 -16.49 31.23 12.05
C ASP A 394 -17.77 30.50 11.65
N SER A 395 -17.71 29.58 10.68
CA SER A 395 -18.84 28.73 10.29
C SER A 395 -19.30 27.85 11.45
N ALA A 396 -18.39 27.30 12.25
CA ALA A 396 -18.74 26.52 13.44
C ALA A 396 -19.39 27.40 14.52
N TYR A 397 -18.86 28.59 14.75
CA TYR A 397 -19.43 29.54 15.71
C TYR A 397 -20.81 30.06 15.26
N ALA A 398 -21.07 30.22 13.96
CA ALA A 398 -22.37 30.65 13.43
C ALA A 398 -23.50 29.62 13.68
N ARG A 399 -23.16 28.38 14.08
CA ARG A 399 -24.15 27.33 14.42
C ARG A 399 -24.67 27.42 15.86
N VAL A 400 -24.15 28.36 16.67
CA VAL A 400 -24.62 28.59 18.01
C VAL A 400 -26.03 29.21 17.94
N ASN A 401 -27.00 28.60 18.65
CA ASN A 401 -28.33 29.13 18.73
C ASN A 401 -28.36 30.33 19.68
N MET A 402 -28.68 31.50 19.15
CA MET A 402 -28.70 32.78 19.89
C MET A 402 -29.85 32.89 20.90
N VAL A 403 -30.81 31.96 20.88
CA VAL A 403 -32.00 31.99 21.78
C VAL A 403 -31.73 31.21 23.06
N ASP A 404 -31.17 30.02 22.96
CA ASP A 404 -30.99 29.10 24.08
C ASP A 404 -29.53 28.78 24.38
N GLY A 405 -28.59 29.30 23.59
CA GLY A 405 -27.15 29.01 23.70
C GLY A 405 -26.76 27.61 23.29
N GLY A 406 -27.71 26.82 22.72
CA GLY A 406 -27.45 25.51 22.17
C GLY A 406 -26.61 25.62 20.91
N ILE A 407 -25.95 24.53 20.53
CA ILE A 407 -25.17 24.43 19.29
C ILE A 407 -25.80 23.35 18.41
N ASN A 408 -26.12 23.74 17.19
CA ASN A 408 -26.69 22.83 16.19
C ASN A 408 -25.58 21.97 15.56
N TYR A 409 -25.06 21.01 16.32
CA TYR A 409 -24.13 20.01 15.82
C TYR A 409 -24.77 19.12 14.77
N ASP A 410 -24.04 18.75 13.75
CA ASP A 410 -24.53 17.96 12.62
C ASP A 410 -23.91 16.55 12.55
N ALA A 411 -23.02 16.20 13.46
CA ALA A 411 -22.34 14.92 13.48
C ALA A 411 -22.15 14.37 14.91
N THR A 412 -21.85 13.09 14.96
CA THR A 412 -21.37 12.40 16.16
C THR A 412 -20.00 11.79 15.83
N GLY A 413 -19.05 11.92 16.74
CA GLY A 413 -17.70 11.38 16.55
C GLY A 413 -17.68 9.86 16.52
N ASP A 414 -16.95 9.30 15.59
CA ASP A 414 -16.78 7.86 15.43
C ASP A 414 -16.08 7.23 16.66
N ALA A 415 -16.24 5.93 16.84
CA ALA A 415 -15.52 5.18 17.87
C ALA A 415 -14.00 5.30 17.70
N GLY A 416 -13.26 5.42 18.82
CA GLY A 416 -11.79 5.52 18.80
C GLY A 416 -11.23 6.91 18.52
N THR A 417 -12.07 7.93 18.30
CA THR A 417 -11.63 9.28 17.92
C THR A 417 -11.23 10.19 19.09
N GLY A 418 -11.11 9.64 20.31
CA GLY A 418 -10.72 10.36 21.52
C GLY A 418 -11.88 10.67 22.45
N THR A 419 -11.57 10.96 23.73
CA THR A 419 -12.57 11.10 24.81
C THR A 419 -13.51 12.30 24.63
N THR A 420 -13.06 13.34 23.92
CA THR A 420 -13.85 14.54 23.64
C THR A 420 -14.68 14.43 22.36
N SER A 421 -14.52 13.34 21.60
CA SER A 421 -15.12 13.14 20.28
C SER A 421 -15.98 11.87 20.20
N ALA A 422 -15.43 10.71 20.58
CA ALA A 422 -16.10 9.43 20.41
C ALA A 422 -17.47 9.38 21.05
N GLY A 423 -18.51 9.20 20.23
CA GLY A 423 -19.91 9.19 20.67
C GLY A 423 -20.46 10.54 21.13
N LYS A 424 -19.71 11.63 20.93
CA LYS A 424 -20.14 12.99 21.31
C LYS A 424 -20.68 13.73 20.09
N PRO A 425 -21.71 14.57 20.26
CA PRO A 425 -22.14 15.48 19.22
C PRO A 425 -21.07 16.55 18.97
N GLY A 426 -20.90 16.96 17.73
CA GLY A 426 -19.93 17.96 17.32
C GLY A 426 -19.98 18.23 15.82
N PHE A 427 -19.02 18.99 15.33
CA PHE A 427 -18.77 19.20 13.92
C PHE A 427 -17.61 18.31 13.47
N ARG A 428 -17.72 17.65 12.32
CA ARG A 428 -16.61 16.86 11.78
C ARG A 428 -15.38 17.72 11.62
N SER A 429 -14.22 17.24 12.06
CA SER A 429 -12.96 17.96 11.91
C SER A 429 -12.44 17.94 10.46
N ASN A 430 -12.87 16.97 9.66
CA ASN A 430 -12.39 16.78 8.29
C ASN A 430 -13.53 16.52 7.32
N ALA A 431 -13.38 17.01 6.09
CA ALA A 431 -14.21 16.67 4.94
C ALA A 431 -13.79 15.29 4.41
N SER A 432 -12.49 15.01 4.36
CA SER A 432 -11.95 13.70 4.02
C SER A 432 -10.59 13.48 4.71
N ALA A 433 -10.29 12.22 5.05
CA ALA A 433 -8.96 11.83 5.52
C ALA A 433 -8.67 10.40 5.08
N GLN A 434 -7.46 10.16 4.54
CA GLN A 434 -7.08 8.85 4.05
C GLN A 434 -5.59 8.58 4.21
N VAL A 435 -5.24 7.31 4.36
CA VAL A 435 -3.90 6.77 4.17
C VAL A 435 -3.86 5.99 2.86
N CYS A 436 -2.93 6.33 1.98
CA CYS A 436 -2.64 5.56 0.77
C CYS A 436 -1.29 4.87 0.94
N TYR A 437 -1.16 3.67 0.40
CA TYR A 437 0.00 2.81 0.59
C TYR A 437 0.13 1.81 -0.56
N THR A 438 1.31 1.24 -0.69
CA THR A 438 1.60 0.09 -1.56
C THR A 438 1.98 -1.09 -0.68
N PHE A 439 1.39 -2.25 -0.96
CA PHE A 439 1.69 -3.52 -0.30
C PHE A 439 1.72 -4.62 -1.36
N ASP A 440 2.77 -5.43 -1.41
CA ASP A 440 2.99 -6.44 -2.47
C ASP A 440 2.80 -5.84 -3.88
N LYS A 441 3.36 -4.64 -4.12
CA LYS A 441 3.27 -3.89 -5.40
C LYS A 441 1.86 -3.48 -5.82
N GLN A 442 0.88 -3.64 -4.94
CA GLN A 442 -0.49 -3.19 -5.16
C GLN A 442 -0.77 -1.96 -4.31
N SER A 443 -1.24 -0.89 -4.94
CA SER A 443 -1.57 0.35 -4.24
C SER A 443 -3.04 0.36 -3.83
N ALA A 444 -3.31 0.85 -2.62
CA ALA A 444 -4.64 1.02 -2.08
C ALA A 444 -4.70 2.24 -1.16
N CYS A 445 -5.92 2.69 -0.83
CA CYS A 445 -6.15 3.74 0.17
C CYS A 445 -7.22 3.28 1.15
N ALA A 446 -7.11 3.74 2.41
CA ALA A 446 -8.06 3.51 3.46
C ALA A 446 -8.48 4.83 4.11
N ALA A 447 -9.76 4.97 4.41
CA ALA A 447 -10.30 6.17 5.03
C ALA A 447 -10.12 6.12 6.56
N TYR A 448 -9.80 7.27 7.16
CA TYR A 448 -9.77 7.44 8.60
C TYR A 448 -11.17 7.67 9.17
N GLN A 449 -11.32 7.42 10.47
CA GLN A 449 -12.48 7.79 11.27
C GLN A 449 -12.68 9.32 11.28
N HIS A 450 -13.92 9.75 11.59
CA HIS A 450 -14.30 11.15 11.65
C HIS A 450 -14.41 11.63 13.11
N PRO A 451 -13.34 12.22 13.68
CA PRO A 451 -13.46 12.93 14.94
C PRO A 451 -14.29 14.20 14.78
N VAL A 452 -14.96 14.59 15.87
CA VAL A 452 -15.72 15.83 15.94
C VAL A 452 -15.07 16.79 16.94
N LEU A 453 -15.19 18.08 16.64
CA LEU A 453 -14.83 19.18 17.55
C LEU A 453 -16.12 19.85 18.09
N GLN A 454 -16.04 20.40 19.29
CA GLN A 454 -17.09 21.21 19.89
C GLN A 454 -16.64 22.69 19.88
N VAL A 455 -17.60 23.58 19.78
CA VAL A 455 -17.34 25.02 19.95
C VAL A 455 -17.43 25.31 21.44
N PRO A 456 -16.39 25.93 22.06
CA PRO A 456 -16.51 26.39 23.44
C PRO A 456 -17.62 27.45 23.52
N SER A 457 -18.62 27.21 24.36
CA SER A 457 -19.67 28.15 24.69
C SER A 457 -19.58 28.52 26.15
N ALA A 458 -19.81 29.78 26.46
CA ALA A 458 -19.91 30.26 27.82
C ALA A 458 -21.11 31.24 27.94
N ASN A 459 -21.86 31.09 29.03
CA ASN A 459 -22.90 32.06 29.36
C ASN A 459 -22.26 33.29 30.01
N VAL A 460 -22.47 34.45 29.42
CA VAL A 460 -22.04 35.73 30.02
C VAL A 460 -23.28 36.33 30.74
N VAL A 461 -23.16 36.43 32.05
CA VAL A 461 -24.20 37.11 32.86
C VAL A 461 -23.80 38.57 33.06
N VAL A 462 -24.56 39.50 32.52
CA VAL A 462 -24.34 40.94 32.71
C VAL A 462 -25.39 41.46 33.71
N THR A 463 -24.93 41.94 34.86
CA THR A 463 -25.76 42.53 35.88
C THR A 463 -25.65 44.05 35.83
N LYS A 464 -26.75 44.74 35.58
CA LYS A 464 -26.80 46.21 35.62
C LYS A 464 -27.37 46.67 36.94
N HIS A 465 -26.62 47.43 37.69
CA HIS A 465 -27.09 48.13 38.87
C HIS A 465 -27.42 49.58 38.51
N TRP A 466 -28.60 50.05 38.97
CA TRP A 466 -29.00 51.42 38.77
C TRP A 466 -28.76 52.19 40.07
N GLU A 467 -27.94 53.25 39.98
CA GLU A 467 -27.73 54.17 41.07
C GLU A 467 -28.51 55.46 40.79
N GLY A 468 -29.20 55.99 41.79
CA GLY A 468 -29.93 57.26 41.65
C GLY A 468 -31.39 57.12 41.15
N GLY A 469 -31.91 55.88 41.08
CA GLY A 469 -33.29 55.61 40.71
C GLY A 469 -33.49 54.86 39.41
N MET A 470 -34.72 54.45 39.11
CA MET A 470 -35.06 53.72 37.88
C MET A 470 -34.96 54.66 36.65
N PRO A 471 -34.54 54.15 35.50
CA PRO A 471 -34.50 54.95 34.27
C PRO A 471 -35.93 55.30 33.83
N ALA A 472 -36.08 56.41 33.08
CA ALA A 472 -37.33 56.89 32.55
C ALA A 472 -38.04 55.76 31.73
N SER A 473 -39.37 55.74 31.79
CA SER A 473 -40.22 54.84 31.04
C SER A 473 -39.86 54.95 29.53
N GLY A 474 -39.49 53.84 28.91
CA GLY A 474 -39.10 53.80 27.51
C GLY A 474 -37.63 53.88 27.22
N ALA A 475 -36.75 53.96 28.25
CA ALA A 475 -35.31 53.83 28.07
C ALA A 475 -34.93 52.48 27.52
N THR A 476 -33.91 52.40 26.66
CA THR A 476 -33.34 51.17 26.12
C THR A 476 -31.94 50.97 26.66
N LEU A 477 -31.58 49.74 26.99
CA LEU A 477 -30.24 49.33 27.34
C LEU A 477 -29.61 48.60 26.12
N ARG A 478 -28.46 49.14 25.65
CA ARG A 478 -27.66 48.45 24.66
C ARG A 478 -26.38 47.99 25.35
N ILE A 479 -26.02 46.72 25.09
CA ILE A 479 -24.76 46.12 25.56
C ILE A 479 -23.98 45.72 24.33
N ASP A 480 -22.80 46.26 24.14
CA ASP A 480 -21.88 45.93 23.09
C ASP A 480 -20.76 45.04 23.68
N PHE A 481 -20.56 43.90 23.08
CA PHE A 481 -19.43 43.03 23.41
C PHE A 481 -18.28 43.34 22.47
N MET A 482 -17.13 43.72 23.02
CA MET A 482 -15.95 44.18 22.27
C MET A 482 -14.91 43.09 22.23
N GLN A 483 -14.34 42.84 21.04
CA GLN A 483 -13.17 41.99 20.83
C GLN A 483 -12.13 42.77 20.06
N GLY A 484 -10.93 42.94 20.63
CA GLY A 484 -9.85 43.67 19.96
C GLY A 484 -10.16 45.16 19.68
N GLY A 485 -11.07 45.78 20.47
CA GLY A 485 -11.45 47.17 20.30
C GLY A 485 -12.59 47.43 19.27
N ALA A 486 -13.06 46.41 18.59
CA ALA A 486 -14.21 46.47 17.70
C ALA A 486 -15.46 45.79 18.32
N SER A 487 -16.65 46.32 18.04
CA SER A 487 -17.91 45.67 18.47
C SER A 487 -18.08 44.40 17.66
N SER A 488 -17.96 43.25 18.30
CA SER A 488 -18.15 41.95 17.67
C SER A 488 -19.62 41.50 17.71
N TRP A 489 -20.37 41.98 18.69
CA TRP A 489 -21.77 41.63 18.88
C TRP A 489 -22.47 42.65 19.78
N ALA A 490 -23.73 42.99 19.51
CA ALA A 490 -24.52 43.91 20.32
C ALA A 490 -25.93 43.39 20.50
N LYS A 491 -26.50 43.52 21.70
CA LYS A 491 -27.91 43.23 21.96
C LYS A 491 -28.58 44.46 22.54
N THR A 492 -29.71 44.86 21.96
CA THR A 492 -30.54 45.94 22.44
C THR A 492 -31.76 45.35 23.11
N PHE A 493 -31.97 45.63 24.37
CA PHE A 493 -33.13 45.19 25.10
C PHE A 493 -34.31 46.14 24.84
N PRO A 494 -35.52 45.60 24.52
CA PRO A 494 -36.71 46.43 24.27
C PRO A 494 -37.14 47.16 25.52
N LYS A 495 -37.94 48.22 25.32
CA LYS A 495 -38.47 49.12 26.34
C LYS A 495 -38.71 48.43 27.70
N MET A 496 -38.07 48.97 28.73
CA MET A 496 -38.37 48.58 30.10
C MET A 496 -39.77 49.10 30.48
N THR A 497 -40.70 48.17 30.70
CA THR A 497 -41.99 48.51 31.33
C THR A 497 -41.79 48.60 32.83
N SER A 498 -42.46 49.54 33.46
CA SER A 498 -42.31 50.00 34.83
C SER A 498 -42.65 49.02 35.96
N CYS A 499 -42.54 47.73 35.78
CA CYS A 499 -42.86 46.73 36.78
C CYS A 499 -41.65 45.75 36.97
N LEU A 500 -40.57 46.25 37.60
CA LEU A 500 -39.58 45.38 38.19
C LEU A 500 -39.64 45.48 39.73
N PRO A 501 -39.62 44.34 40.45
CA PRO A 501 -39.53 44.37 41.90
C PRO A 501 -38.21 45.02 42.36
N ALA A 502 -38.26 45.62 43.55
CA ALA A 502 -37.17 46.42 44.11
C ALA A 502 -35.83 45.68 44.39
N ASN A 503 -35.72 44.50 44.00
CA ASN A 503 -34.48 43.67 44.13
C ASN A 503 -33.97 43.25 42.74
N GLY A 504 -32.80 43.77 42.43
CA GLY A 504 -32.03 43.66 41.19
C GLY A 504 -32.43 42.53 40.26
N SER A 505 -32.87 42.87 39.04
CA SER A 505 -33.15 41.88 37.99
C SER A 505 -31.88 41.49 37.26
N THR A 506 -31.58 40.22 37.31
CA THR A 506 -30.56 39.58 36.47
C THR A 506 -31.16 39.19 35.13
N HIS A 507 -30.60 39.68 34.03
CA HIS A 507 -30.88 39.15 32.69
C HIS A 507 -29.69 38.31 32.25
N SER A 508 -29.92 37.05 31.97
CA SER A 508 -28.93 36.19 31.30
C SER A 508 -29.00 36.42 29.79
N VAL A 509 -27.86 36.60 29.18
CA VAL A 509 -27.69 36.62 27.73
C VAL A 509 -26.91 35.36 27.36
N ALA A 510 -27.58 34.47 26.68
CA ALA A 510 -26.96 33.25 26.14
C ALA A 510 -26.35 33.51 24.76
#